data_fa86ea8200dc4c0465150885fa849c36
#
_entry.id   fa86ea8200dc4c0465150885fa849c36
#
_cell.length_a   1.000
_cell.length_b   1.000
_cell.length_c   1.000
_cell.angle_alpha   90.00
_cell.angle_beta   90.00
_cell.angle_gamma   90.00
#
_symmetry.space_group_name_H-M   'P 1'
#
loop_
_entity.id
_entity.type
_entity.pdbx_description
1 polymer ?
#
loop_
_entity_poly.entity_id
_entity_poly.type
_entity_poly.pdbx_seq_one_letter_code
_entity_poly.pdbx_strand_id
1 'polypeptide(L)'
;MTAGTELATLRRDGDILIVVLPLRLDGSNGEGVLRQVEGAVQEDCRVVAFDCTATEFVSSAGIRVFTAVARRVRPTGGRVAAAAVRPMVRQVFEFAGIVPFIDLHADLASALGSMT
;
A
#
# COMPACT_ATOMS: atom_id res chain seq x y z
N MET A 1 20.78 -12.88 9.85
CA MET A 1 19.89 -11.72 9.69
C MET A 1 19.97 -11.19 8.27
N THR A 2 18.87 -10.95 7.71
CA THR A 2 18.81 -10.47 6.33
C THR A 2 18.52 -8.98 6.33
N ALA A 3 19.55 -8.18 6.23
CA ALA A 3 19.39 -6.74 6.09
C ALA A 3 18.55 -6.45 4.86
N GLY A 4 17.64 -5.50 4.95
CA GLY A 4 16.83 -5.09 3.82
C GLY A 4 15.54 -5.86 3.62
N THR A 5 15.26 -6.87 4.45
CA THR A 5 13.99 -7.59 4.37
C THR A 5 12.98 -7.04 5.37
N GLU A 6 12.93 -5.73 5.49
CA GLU A 6 11.95 -5.10 6.35
C GLU A 6 10.55 -5.31 5.80
N LEU A 7 9.64 -5.65 6.70
CA LEU A 7 8.23 -5.77 6.38
C LEU A 7 7.49 -4.49 6.75
N ALA A 8 6.19 -4.48 6.53
CA ALA A 8 5.38 -3.32 6.85
C ALA A 8 4.97 -3.33 8.32
N THR A 9 4.56 -2.17 8.81
CA THR A 9 3.90 -2.04 10.10
C THR A 9 2.42 -1.77 9.84
N LEU A 10 1.56 -2.57 10.45
CA LEU A 10 0.12 -2.49 10.20
C LEU A 10 -0.61 -2.03 11.47
N ARG A 11 -1.67 -1.23 11.26
CA ARG A 11 -2.60 -0.89 12.34
C ARG A 11 -3.98 -0.66 11.74
N ARG A 12 -5.00 -0.78 12.59
CA ARG A 12 -6.39 -0.56 12.18
C ARG A 12 -6.88 0.77 12.73
N ASP A 13 -7.68 1.45 11.93
CA ASP A 13 -8.40 2.64 12.33
C ASP A 13 -9.83 2.47 11.80
N GLY A 14 -10.72 1.91 12.63
CA GLY A 14 -12.06 1.57 12.20
C GLY A 14 -12.02 0.50 11.11
N ASP A 15 -12.61 0.82 9.96
CA ASP A 15 -12.64 -0.07 8.79
C ASP A 15 -11.47 0.19 7.82
N ILE A 16 -10.49 0.97 8.25
CA ILE A 16 -9.30 1.28 7.46
C ILE A 16 -8.11 0.50 8.00
N LEU A 17 -7.44 -0.24 7.13
CA LEU A 17 -6.16 -0.88 7.44
C LEU A 17 -5.05 0.04 6.97
N ILE A 18 -4.22 0.51 7.89
CA ILE A 18 -3.08 1.36 7.58
C ILE A 18 -1.84 0.49 7.48
N VAL A 19 -1.15 0.58 6.34
CA VAL A 19 0.05 -0.20 6.06
C VAL A 19 1.21 0.75 5.88
N VAL A 20 2.08 0.86 6.88
CA VAL A 20 3.27 1.71 6.80
C VAL A 20 4.36 0.91 6.09
N LEU A 21 4.72 1.34 4.90
CA LEU A 21 5.68 0.62 4.07
C LEU A 21 7.11 0.97 4.47
N PRO A 22 8.05 0.01 4.28
CA PRO A 22 9.47 0.26 4.57
C PRO A 22 10.12 1.12 3.50
N LEU A 23 11.40 1.42 3.67
CA LEU A 23 12.20 2.22 2.76
C LEU A 23 12.16 1.66 1.35
N ARG A 24 12.24 0.35 1.21
CA ARG A 24 12.25 -0.35 -0.07
C ARG A 24 11.14 -1.38 -0.09
N LEU A 25 10.44 -1.44 -1.21
CA LEU A 25 9.44 -2.48 -1.47
C LEU A 25 9.84 -3.14 -2.79
N ASP A 26 10.42 -4.32 -2.70
CA ASP A 26 11.01 -5.00 -3.86
C ASP A 26 10.85 -6.53 -3.74
N GLY A 27 11.62 -7.25 -4.55
CA GLY A 27 11.53 -8.72 -4.56
C GLY A 27 11.94 -9.38 -3.26
N SER A 28 12.71 -8.68 -2.39
CA SER A 28 13.17 -9.28 -1.14
C SER A 28 12.08 -9.29 -0.07
N ASN A 29 11.12 -8.36 -0.11
CA ASN A 29 10.12 -8.23 0.95
C ASN A 29 8.68 -8.12 0.44
N GLY A 30 8.47 -7.93 -0.86
CA GLY A 30 7.13 -7.69 -1.40
C GLY A 30 6.15 -8.79 -1.03
N GLU A 31 6.55 -10.05 -1.19
CA GLU A 31 5.67 -11.16 -0.88
C GLU A 31 5.33 -11.24 0.61
N GLY A 32 6.30 -10.96 1.47
CA GLY A 32 6.07 -10.91 2.91
C GLY A 32 5.09 -9.81 3.30
N VAL A 33 5.25 -8.62 2.70
CA VAL A 33 4.33 -7.50 2.95
C VAL A 33 2.92 -7.86 2.45
N LEU A 34 2.83 -8.48 1.27
CA LEU A 34 1.53 -8.90 0.74
C LEU A 34 0.82 -9.86 1.70
N ARG A 35 1.55 -10.83 2.24
CA ARG A 35 0.98 -11.77 3.21
C ARG A 35 0.51 -11.07 4.47
N GLN A 36 1.26 -10.08 4.94
CA GLN A 36 0.84 -9.29 6.10
C GLN A 36 -0.50 -8.62 5.82
N VAL A 37 -0.62 -7.97 4.67
CA VAL A 37 -1.84 -7.24 4.33
C VAL A 37 -3.01 -8.20 4.14
N GLU A 38 -2.81 -9.28 3.40
CA GLU A 38 -3.86 -10.26 3.16
C GLU A 38 -4.35 -10.90 4.45
N GLY A 39 -3.44 -11.15 5.38
CA GLY A 39 -3.80 -11.70 6.68
C GLY A 39 -4.56 -10.72 7.56
N ALA A 40 -4.41 -9.42 7.34
CA ALA A 40 -5.05 -8.38 8.13
C ALA A 40 -6.35 -7.87 7.50
N VAL A 41 -6.54 -8.07 6.20
CA VAL A 41 -7.77 -7.64 5.53
C VAL A 41 -8.92 -8.52 5.95
N GLN A 42 -9.98 -7.91 6.46
CA GLN A 42 -11.19 -8.59 6.88
C GLN A 42 -12.37 -8.09 6.06
N GLU A 43 -13.51 -8.76 6.17
CA GLU A 43 -14.69 -8.42 5.38
C GLU A 43 -15.16 -6.98 5.60
N ASP A 44 -14.95 -6.45 6.79
CA ASP A 44 -15.34 -5.08 7.12
C ASP A 44 -14.26 -4.05 6.74
N CYS A 45 -13.15 -4.49 6.17
CA CYS A 45 -12.10 -3.58 5.75
C CYS A 45 -12.52 -2.88 4.46
N ARG A 46 -12.79 -1.59 4.54
CA ARG A 46 -13.25 -0.81 3.40
C ARG A 46 -12.12 -0.14 2.66
N VAL A 47 -11.03 0.15 3.34
CA VAL A 47 -9.89 0.85 2.75
C VAL A 47 -8.60 0.24 3.26
N VAL A 48 -7.66 0.02 2.34
CA VAL A 48 -6.27 -0.26 2.69
C VAL A 48 -5.48 0.99 2.30
N ALA A 49 -4.93 1.66 3.29
CA ALA A 49 -4.18 2.90 3.09
C ALA A 49 -2.68 2.61 3.28
N PHE A 50 -1.93 2.68 2.20
CA PHE A 50 -0.47 2.52 2.24
C PHE A 50 0.17 3.86 2.57
N ASP A 51 0.91 3.91 3.65
CA ASP A 51 1.71 5.08 4.02
C ASP A 51 3.11 4.90 3.42
N CYS A 52 3.41 5.69 2.40
CA CYS A 52 4.65 5.60 1.65
C CYS A 52 5.66 6.68 2.08
N THR A 53 5.45 7.33 3.23
CA THR A 53 6.31 8.42 3.69
C THR A 53 7.79 8.03 3.68
N ALA A 54 8.11 6.84 4.18
CA ALA A 54 9.49 6.38 4.25
C ALA A 54 9.96 5.68 2.98
N THR A 55 9.08 5.43 2.02
CA THR A 55 9.40 4.57 0.89
C THR A 55 10.07 5.35 -0.21
N GLU A 56 11.31 4.96 -0.52
CA GLU A 56 12.13 5.60 -1.55
C GLU A 56 12.22 4.78 -2.82
N PHE A 57 11.92 3.48 -2.76
CA PHE A 57 12.08 2.61 -3.90
C PHE A 57 10.99 1.54 -3.92
N VAL A 58 10.37 1.38 -5.10
CA VAL A 58 9.39 0.33 -5.34
C VAL A 58 9.74 -0.33 -6.68
N SER A 59 10.00 -1.63 -6.66
CA SER A 59 10.25 -2.39 -7.88
C SER A 59 8.95 -2.94 -8.48
N SER A 60 9.05 -3.63 -9.60
CA SER A 60 7.90 -4.30 -10.19
C SER A 60 7.30 -5.34 -9.24
N ALA A 61 8.14 -6.01 -8.46
CA ALA A 61 7.66 -6.92 -7.42
C ALA A 61 6.90 -6.16 -6.33
N GLY A 62 7.35 -4.95 -6.00
CA GLY A 62 6.65 -4.08 -5.05
C GLY A 62 5.30 -3.59 -5.60
N ILE A 63 5.25 -3.24 -6.89
CA ILE A 63 4.00 -2.86 -7.53
C ILE A 63 2.96 -3.96 -7.42
N ARG A 64 3.40 -5.21 -7.51
CA ARG A 64 2.49 -6.34 -7.40
C ARG A 64 1.73 -6.37 -6.08
N VAL A 65 2.32 -5.85 -5.02
CA VAL A 65 1.64 -5.76 -3.72
C VAL A 65 0.40 -4.89 -3.84
N PHE A 66 0.54 -3.72 -4.44
CA PHE A 66 -0.59 -2.80 -4.62
C PHE A 66 -1.68 -3.40 -5.49
N THR A 67 -1.30 -4.02 -6.62
CA THR A 67 -2.29 -4.60 -7.52
C THR A 67 -2.99 -5.81 -6.90
N ALA A 68 -2.28 -6.64 -6.18
CA ALA A 68 -2.87 -7.80 -5.51
C ALA A 68 -3.86 -7.38 -4.43
N VAL A 69 -3.51 -6.36 -3.64
CA VAL A 69 -4.40 -5.85 -2.60
C VAL A 69 -5.64 -5.21 -3.23
N ALA A 70 -5.47 -4.44 -4.30
CA ALA A 70 -6.60 -3.84 -5.00
C ALA A 70 -7.56 -4.91 -5.52
N ARG A 71 -7.02 -5.99 -6.10
CA ARG A 71 -7.85 -7.10 -6.58
C ARG A 71 -8.61 -7.78 -5.45
N ARG A 72 -8.05 -7.77 -4.26
CA ARG A 72 -8.67 -8.39 -3.09
C ARG A 72 -9.83 -7.57 -2.55
N VAL A 73 -9.68 -6.25 -2.47
CA VAL A 73 -10.65 -5.41 -1.76
C VAL A 73 -11.69 -4.76 -2.69
N ARG A 74 -11.34 -4.48 -3.93
CA ARG A 74 -12.27 -3.77 -4.83
C ARG A 74 -13.55 -4.54 -5.12
N PRO A 75 -13.53 -5.87 -5.32
CA PRO A 75 -14.77 -6.59 -5.59
C PRO A 75 -15.83 -6.48 -4.49
N THR A 76 -15.40 -6.21 -3.26
CA THR A 76 -16.33 -6.05 -2.14
C THR A 76 -16.62 -4.58 -1.82
N GLY A 77 -16.28 -3.68 -2.76
CA GLY A 77 -16.51 -2.26 -2.58
C GLY A 77 -15.39 -1.54 -1.84
N GLY A 78 -14.29 -2.22 -1.57
CA GLY A 78 -13.13 -1.63 -0.90
C GLY A 78 -12.29 -0.78 -1.83
N ARG A 79 -11.39 0.02 -1.25
CA ARG A 79 -10.52 0.93 -1.98
C ARG A 79 -9.09 0.82 -1.47
N VAL A 80 -8.16 1.19 -2.34
CA VAL A 80 -6.73 1.27 -1.97
C VAL A 80 -6.30 2.72 -2.11
N ALA A 81 -5.68 3.24 -1.07
CA ALA A 81 -5.08 4.57 -1.07
C ALA A 81 -3.58 4.47 -0.86
N ALA A 82 -2.84 5.42 -1.39
CA ALA A 82 -1.40 5.54 -1.15
C ALA A 82 -1.09 6.99 -0.80
N ALA A 83 -0.46 7.19 0.34
CA ALA A 83 -0.18 8.50 0.90
C ALA A 83 1.31 8.81 0.85
N ALA A 84 1.65 10.08 0.57
CA ALA A 84 3.03 10.58 0.59
C ALA A 84 3.95 9.84 -0.39
N VAL A 85 3.43 9.50 -1.57
CA VAL A 85 4.20 8.82 -2.59
C VAL A 85 5.21 9.81 -3.19
N ARG A 86 6.48 9.46 -3.11
CA ARG A 86 7.56 10.32 -3.63
C ARG A 86 7.50 10.34 -5.16
N PRO A 87 7.97 11.43 -5.80
CA PRO A 87 7.87 11.56 -7.27
C PRO A 87 8.45 10.38 -8.03
N MET A 88 9.59 9.84 -7.62
CA MET A 88 10.19 8.70 -8.30
C MET A 88 9.34 7.44 -8.18
N VAL A 89 8.72 7.25 -7.03
CA VAL A 89 7.82 6.10 -6.82
C VAL A 89 6.54 6.30 -7.63
N ARG A 90 6.05 7.53 -7.69
CA ARG A 90 4.87 7.84 -8.49
C ARG A 90 5.10 7.51 -9.96
N GLN A 91 6.30 7.80 -10.49
CA GLN A 91 6.64 7.46 -11.86
C GLN A 91 6.52 5.95 -12.10
N VAL A 92 6.95 5.14 -11.13
CA VAL A 92 6.81 3.69 -11.24
C VAL A 92 5.34 3.30 -11.28
N PHE A 93 4.49 3.92 -10.46
CA PHE A 93 3.05 3.70 -10.48
C PHE A 93 2.46 4.05 -11.86
N GLU A 94 2.89 5.17 -12.43
CA GLU A 94 2.41 5.61 -13.75
C GLU A 94 2.82 4.63 -14.84
N PHE A 95 4.07 4.19 -14.83
CA PHE A 95 4.57 3.21 -15.79
C PHE A 95 3.80 1.88 -15.68
N ALA A 96 3.47 1.49 -14.47
CA ALA A 96 2.74 0.24 -14.24
C ALA A 96 1.25 0.35 -14.55
N GLY A 97 0.74 1.56 -14.78
CA GLY A 97 -0.66 1.78 -15.11
C GLY A 97 -1.61 1.58 -13.93
N ILE A 98 -1.12 1.68 -12.71
CA ILE A 98 -1.96 1.41 -11.53
C ILE A 98 -2.59 2.65 -10.93
N VAL A 99 -2.18 3.84 -11.36
CA VAL A 99 -2.70 5.10 -10.80
C VAL A 99 -4.23 5.18 -10.83
N PRO A 100 -4.93 4.75 -11.90
CA PRO A 100 -6.39 4.79 -11.88
C PRO A 100 -7.05 3.92 -10.83
N PHE A 101 -6.33 2.96 -10.28
CA PHE A 101 -6.88 1.99 -9.32
C PHE A 101 -6.51 2.30 -7.87
N ILE A 102 -5.73 3.35 -7.65
CA ILE A 102 -5.20 3.71 -6.34
C ILE A 102 -5.42 5.19 -6.11
N ASP A 103 -6.05 5.54 -4.98
CA ASP A 103 -6.27 6.94 -4.64
C ASP A 103 -5.00 7.51 -4.04
N LEU A 104 -4.39 8.47 -4.71
CA LEU A 104 -3.16 9.11 -4.24
C LEU A 104 -3.49 10.33 -3.37
N HIS A 105 -2.79 10.44 -2.26
CA HIS A 105 -2.95 11.55 -1.32
C HIS A 105 -1.61 12.12 -0.92
N ALA A 106 -1.58 13.41 -0.57
CA ALA A 106 -0.34 14.10 -0.21
C ALA A 106 0.28 13.53 1.07
N ASP A 107 -0.55 13.12 2.02
CA ASP A 107 -0.10 12.54 3.27
C ASP A 107 -1.18 11.60 3.83
N LEU A 108 -0.84 10.92 4.92
CA LEU A 108 -1.76 9.94 5.51
C LEU A 108 -3.00 10.63 6.08
N ALA A 109 -2.84 11.79 6.70
CA ALA A 109 -3.98 12.51 7.27
C ALA A 109 -5.00 12.86 6.19
N SER A 110 -4.55 13.31 5.01
CA SER A 110 -5.42 13.60 3.88
C SER A 110 -6.12 12.34 3.39
N ALA A 111 -5.40 11.22 3.33
CA ALA A 111 -5.99 9.96 2.91
C ALA A 111 -7.11 9.53 3.86
N LEU A 112 -6.84 9.56 5.16
CA LEU A 112 -7.82 9.15 6.16
C LEU A 112 -9.02 10.10 6.19
N GLY A 113 -8.79 11.40 6.04
CA GLY A 113 -9.86 12.39 6.02
C GLY A 113 -10.81 12.23 4.84
N SER A 114 -10.30 11.83 3.69
CA SER A 114 -11.13 11.66 2.49
C SER A 114 -11.98 10.40 2.55
N MET A 115 -11.66 9.46 3.45
CA MET A 115 -12.35 8.17 3.57
C MET A 115 -13.45 8.18 4.62
N THR A 116 -13.56 9.25 5.35
CA THR A 116 -14.66 9.42 6.32
C THR A 116 -15.81 10.30 5.76
#